data_1d0cf04d7083ee1ecfafd30bafe12188
#
_entry.id   1d0cf04d7083ee1ecfafd30bafe12188
#
_cell.length_a   1.000
_cell.length_b   1.000
_cell.length_c   1.000
_cell.angle_alpha   90.00
_cell.angle_beta   90.00
_cell.angle_gamma   90.00
#
_symmetry.space_group_name_H-M   'P 1'
#
loop_
_entity.id
_entity.type
_entity.pdbx_description
1 polymer ?
#
loop_
_entity_poly.entity_id
_entity_poly.type
_entity_poly.pdbx_seq_one_letter_code
_entity_poly.pdbx_strand_id
1 'polypeptide(L)'
;MKPFRIGIDERTLGPLGLSPFETLDWAIMNEAEGVQFSGGAGPAPDRSFLRELAQYAEENRLYLEWGGGEYVPFDPATGRPRDIAAVNRAAAEQAHTLGVDTVCAAAAGPKRWEKGPGTADERLRLSARSLRELGPMLRDLGVTLALETQSAFTTFDLLRLFEMCDVRPGEYLGICLDTMNALTTLEDPAEAAGRVLPWVVTTHINDGATLLAEDGFVTFAAEAGTGVVDLETIIGKLGTLDHGINLSLEDHAGGVSVPAFAPGFPAAFPDLA
;
A
#
# COMPACT_ATOMS: atom_id res chain seq x y z
N MET A 1 4.76 18.01 -16.58
CA MET A 1 4.06 16.92 -15.87
C MET A 1 4.32 15.66 -16.65
N LYS A 2 4.87 14.62 -16.03
CA LYS A 2 4.91 13.30 -16.68
C LYS A 2 3.48 12.76 -16.73
N PRO A 3 3.05 12.10 -17.79
CA PRO A 3 1.71 11.53 -17.86
C PRO A 3 1.59 10.41 -16.82
N PHE A 4 0.47 10.38 -16.12
CA PHE A 4 0.07 9.23 -15.34
C PHE A 4 -0.32 8.07 -16.27
N ARG A 5 -0.13 6.85 -15.79
CA ARG A 5 -0.78 5.68 -16.34
C ARG A 5 -1.88 5.27 -15.37
N ILE A 6 -3.07 5.03 -15.89
CA ILE A 6 -4.24 4.69 -15.07
C ILE A 6 -4.54 3.21 -15.26
N GLY A 7 -4.56 2.47 -14.15
CA GLY A 7 -4.84 1.05 -14.15
C GLY A 7 -5.71 0.64 -12.97
N ILE A 8 -5.69 -0.65 -12.67
CA ILE A 8 -6.56 -1.26 -11.68
C ILE A 8 -5.75 -2.11 -10.71
N ASP A 9 -6.10 -2.08 -9.43
CA ASP A 9 -5.69 -3.12 -8.49
C ASP A 9 -6.59 -4.36 -8.63
N GLU A 10 -5.99 -5.55 -8.65
CA GLU A 10 -6.73 -6.81 -8.89
C GLU A 10 -7.81 -7.08 -7.83
N ARG A 11 -7.68 -6.55 -6.60
CA ARG A 11 -8.69 -6.72 -5.55
C ARG A 11 -10.03 -6.14 -5.93
N THR A 12 -10.03 -5.04 -6.71
CA THR A 12 -11.25 -4.46 -7.28
C THR A 12 -12.00 -5.48 -8.13
N LEU A 13 -11.28 -6.35 -8.82
CA LEU A 13 -11.82 -7.41 -9.66
C LEU A 13 -12.04 -8.73 -8.92
N GLY A 14 -11.69 -8.81 -7.65
CA GLY A 14 -11.80 -10.01 -6.82
C GLY A 14 -13.14 -10.73 -6.91
N PRO A 15 -14.30 -10.04 -6.89
CA PRO A 15 -15.60 -10.68 -7.05
C PRO A 15 -15.80 -11.42 -8.38
N LEU A 16 -15.01 -11.12 -9.41
CA LEU A 16 -15.08 -11.78 -10.72
C LEU A 16 -14.31 -13.10 -10.76
N GLY A 17 -13.40 -13.34 -9.82
CA GLY A 17 -12.62 -14.58 -9.73
C GLY A 17 -11.70 -14.83 -10.92
N LEU A 18 -11.16 -13.78 -11.52
CA LEU A 18 -10.32 -13.86 -12.71
C LEU A 18 -8.94 -14.44 -12.38
N SER A 19 -8.40 -15.24 -13.30
CA SER A 19 -6.97 -15.58 -13.29
C SER A 19 -6.12 -14.36 -13.68
N PRO A 20 -4.79 -14.34 -13.40
CA PRO A 20 -3.95 -13.19 -13.75
C PRO A 20 -3.99 -12.81 -15.24
N PHE A 21 -4.03 -13.76 -16.16
CA PHE A 21 -4.17 -13.45 -17.58
C PHE A 21 -5.56 -12.87 -17.92
N GLU A 22 -6.62 -13.42 -17.36
CA GLU A 22 -7.98 -12.87 -17.53
C GLU A 22 -8.10 -11.46 -16.94
N THR A 23 -7.35 -11.16 -15.88
CA THR A 23 -7.25 -9.80 -15.31
C THR A 23 -6.59 -8.84 -16.29
N LEU A 24 -5.51 -9.27 -16.97
CA LEU A 24 -4.89 -8.47 -18.03
C LEU A 24 -5.82 -8.28 -19.23
N ASP A 25 -6.55 -9.34 -19.64
CA ASP A 25 -7.55 -9.24 -20.72
C ASP A 25 -8.66 -8.25 -20.33
N TRP A 26 -9.11 -8.30 -19.07
CA TRP A 26 -10.10 -7.34 -18.57
C TRP A 26 -9.55 -5.90 -18.65
N ALA A 27 -8.30 -5.68 -18.26
CA ALA A 27 -7.67 -4.37 -18.33
C ALA A 27 -7.62 -3.86 -19.78
N ILE A 28 -7.21 -4.70 -20.74
CA ILE A 28 -7.20 -4.38 -22.17
C ILE A 28 -8.61 -3.99 -22.66
N MET A 29 -9.61 -4.80 -22.33
CA MET A 29 -11.00 -4.58 -22.77
C MET A 29 -11.63 -3.31 -22.18
N ASN A 30 -11.15 -2.86 -21.02
CA ASN A 30 -11.65 -1.68 -20.33
C ASN A 30 -10.70 -0.48 -20.42
N GLU A 31 -9.73 -0.51 -21.34
CA GLU A 31 -8.80 0.59 -21.62
C GLU A 31 -7.95 0.99 -20.40
N ALA A 32 -7.78 0.09 -19.42
CA ALA A 32 -6.84 0.30 -18.34
C ALA A 32 -5.40 0.10 -18.83
N GLU A 33 -4.48 0.93 -18.36
CA GLU A 33 -3.09 0.95 -18.83
C GLU A 33 -2.17 0.00 -18.06
N GLY A 34 -2.71 -0.74 -17.06
CA GLY A 34 -1.96 -1.72 -16.30
C GLY A 34 -2.72 -2.30 -15.14
N VAL A 35 -2.05 -3.22 -14.44
CA VAL A 35 -2.60 -3.96 -13.30
C VAL A 35 -1.58 -3.99 -12.16
N GLN A 36 -2.03 -3.68 -10.96
CA GLN A 36 -1.33 -4.00 -9.74
C GLN A 36 -1.86 -5.33 -9.19
N PHE A 37 -1.00 -6.33 -9.11
CA PHE A 37 -1.34 -7.62 -8.52
C PHE A 37 -1.03 -7.62 -7.03
N SER A 38 -1.95 -8.09 -6.21
CA SER A 38 -1.79 -8.13 -4.75
C SER A 38 -0.71 -9.09 -4.27
N GLY A 39 -0.35 -10.07 -5.07
CA GLY A 39 0.62 -11.11 -4.70
C GLY A 39 0.21 -11.92 -3.46
N GLY A 40 0.73 -13.10 -3.29
CA GLY A 40 0.78 -13.74 -1.96
C GLY A 40 -0.43 -14.55 -1.47
N ALA A 41 -1.59 -14.54 -2.09
CA ALA A 41 -2.73 -15.38 -1.65
C ALA A 41 -2.81 -16.69 -2.44
N GLY A 42 -1.84 -17.58 -2.26
CA GLY A 42 -1.83 -18.87 -2.96
C GLY A 42 -0.46 -19.51 -3.01
N PRO A 43 -0.30 -20.66 -3.70
CA PRO A 43 1.03 -21.20 -3.98
C PRO A 43 1.83 -20.18 -4.77
N ALA A 44 3.10 -19.98 -4.38
CA ALA A 44 3.99 -19.06 -5.09
C ALA A 44 4.02 -19.41 -6.58
N PRO A 45 3.77 -18.43 -7.48
CA PRO A 45 3.83 -18.68 -8.91
C PRO A 45 5.26 -19.06 -9.30
N ASP A 46 5.38 -20.00 -10.26
CA ASP A 46 6.69 -20.37 -10.75
C ASP A 46 7.30 -19.29 -11.68
N ARG A 47 8.60 -19.39 -11.92
CA ARG A 47 9.32 -18.39 -12.73
C ARG A 47 8.88 -18.37 -14.20
N SER A 48 8.41 -19.49 -14.76
CA SER A 48 7.94 -19.54 -16.16
C SER A 48 6.64 -18.75 -16.28
N PHE A 49 5.71 -18.99 -15.38
CA PHE A 49 4.44 -18.26 -15.29
C PHE A 49 4.65 -16.74 -15.17
N LEU A 50 5.56 -16.31 -14.27
CA LEU A 50 5.85 -14.89 -14.09
C LEU A 50 6.43 -14.24 -15.37
N ARG A 51 7.33 -14.96 -16.08
CA ARG A 51 7.88 -14.45 -17.35
C ARG A 51 6.82 -14.38 -18.45
N GLU A 52 5.94 -15.36 -18.55
CA GLU A 52 4.83 -15.37 -19.50
C GLU A 52 3.87 -14.22 -19.22
N LEU A 53 3.57 -13.95 -17.95
CA LEU A 53 2.73 -12.84 -17.53
C LEU A 53 3.38 -11.48 -17.88
N ALA A 54 4.68 -11.35 -17.61
CA ALA A 54 5.44 -10.15 -17.97
C ALA A 54 5.45 -9.91 -19.48
N GLN A 55 5.73 -10.97 -20.28
CA GLN A 55 5.72 -10.89 -21.73
C GLN A 55 4.35 -10.49 -22.27
N TYR A 56 3.27 -11.08 -21.74
CA TYR A 56 1.91 -10.76 -22.15
C TYR A 56 1.57 -9.30 -21.89
N ALA A 57 1.93 -8.78 -20.71
CA ALA A 57 1.73 -7.39 -20.36
C ALA A 57 2.55 -6.44 -21.27
N GLU A 58 3.82 -6.76 -21.56
CA GLU A 58 4.67 -5.98 -22.46
C GLU A 58 4.10 -5.92 -23.89
N GLU A 59 3.69 -7.07 -24.45
CA GLU A 59 3.08 -7.15 -25.78
C GLU A 59 1.81 -6.29 -25.89
N ASN A 60 1.07 -6.14 -24.79
CA ASN A 60 -0.14 -5.32 -24.70
C ASN A 60 0.10 -3.91 -24.11
N ARG A 61 1.36 -3.54 -23.84
CA ARG A 61 1.75 -2.22 -23.29
C ARG A 61 1.13 -1.91 -21.93
N LEU A 62 0.81 -2.93 -21.14
CA LEU A 62 0.32 -2.77 -19.78
C LEU A 62 1.51 -2.60 -18.81
N TYR A 63 1.37 -1.72 -17.82
CA TYR A 63 2.26 -1.78 -16.68
C TYR A 63 1.87 -2.92 -15.75
N LEU A 64 2.84 -3.44 -15.04
CA LEU A 64 2.62 -4.34 -13.92
C LEU A 64 3.20 -3.72 -12.66
N GLU A 65 2.52 -3.94 -11.55
CA GLU A 65 3.03 -3.75 -10.21
C GLU A 65 2.75 -5.02 -9.40
N TRP A 66 3.55 -5.26 -8.38
CA TRP A 66 3.47 -6.51 -7.63
C TRP A 66 3.31 -6.23 -6.14
N GLY A 67 2.47 -6.98 -5.47
CA GLY A 67 2.25 -6.91 -4.03
C GLY A 67 2.88 -8.08 -3.28
N GLY A 68 2.29 -8.40 -2.13
CA GLY A 68 2.71 -9.51 -1.28
C GLY A 68 3.85 -9.19 -0.33
N GLY A 69 4.32 -7.95 -0.30
CA GLY A 69 5.22 -7.46 0.74
C GLY A 69 4.50 -7.18 2.06
N GLU A 70 5.26 -7.11 3.14
CA GLU A 70 4.77 -6.77 4.47
C GLU A 70 5.80 -5.92 5.21
N TYR A 71 5.32 -4.95 6.01
CA TYR A 71 6.23 -4.09 6.75
C TYR A 71 5.99 -4.04 8.26
N VAL A 72 4.91 -4.64 8.76
CA VAL A 72 4.62 -4.77 10.18
C VAL A 72 4.87 -6.22 10.61
N PRO A 73 5.93 -6.50 11.41
CA PRO A 73 6.37 -7.85 11.71
C PRO A 73 5.56 -8.48 12.87
N PHE A 74 4.24 -8.50 12.70
CA PHE A 74 3.34 -9.12 13.67
C PHE A 74 2.34 -10.01 12.94
N ASP A 75 2.03 -11.14 13.56
CA ASP A 75 0.98 -12.02 13.09
C ASP A 75 -0.39 -11.37 13.35
N PRO A 76 -1.24 -11.17 12.32
CA PRO A 76 -2.49 -10.43 12.48
C PRO A 76 -3.53 -11.18 13.34
N ALA A 77 -3.47 -12.52 13.40
CA ALA A 77 -4.40 -13.33 14.18
C ALA A 77 -4.01 -13.43 15.66
N THR A 78 -2.71 -13.51 15.94
CA THR A 78 -2.20 -13.73 17.31
C THR A 78 -1.55 -12.50 17.91
N GLY A 79 -1.21 -11.51 17.10
CA GLY A 79 -0.47 -10.31 17.47
C GLY A 79 0.98 -10.60 17.90
N ARG A 80 1.51 -11.80 17.69
CA ARG A 80 2.89 -12.14 18.08
C ARG A 80 3.89 -11.63 17.04
N PRO A 81 5.10 -11.22 17.46
CA PRO A 81 6.15 -10.91 16.50
C PRO A 81 6.43 -12.11 15.59
N ARG A 82 6.63 -11.82 14.30
CA ARG A 82 7.00 -12.80 13.28
C ARG A 82 8.10 -12.25 12.38
N ASP A 83 8.83 -13.15 11.75
CA ASP A 83 9.81 -12.79 10.73
C ASP A 83 9.08 -12.54 9.40
N ILE A 84 9.27 -11.35 8.83
CA ILE A 84 8.76 -10.95 7.52
C ILE A 84 9.81 -11.03 6.40
N ALA A 85 11.03 -11.48 6.71
CA ALA A 85 12.11 -11.51 5.73
C ALA A 85 11.82 -12.48 4.59
N ALA A 86 11.27 -13.65 4.88
CA ALA A 86 10.98 -14.66 3.87
C ALA A 86 9.89 -14.21 2.89
N VAL A 87 8.81 -13.59 3.38
CA VAL A 87 7.71 -13.10 2.55
C VAL A 87 8.17 -11.95 1.64
N ASN A 88 8.92 -11.00 2.19
CA ASN A 88 9.47 -9.89 1.41
C ASN A 88 10.51 -10.34 0.38
N ARG A 89 11.34 -11.32 0.73
CA ARG A 89 12.27 -11.91 -0.23
C ARG A 89 11.54 -12.56 -1.39
N ALA A 90 10.52 -13.37 -1.11
CA ALA A 90 9.73 -14.02 -2.14
C ALA A 90 9.05 -12.99 -3.05
N ALA A 91 8.41 -11.97 -2.49
CA ALA A 91 7.77 -10.90 -3.25
C ALA A 91 8.78 -10.13 -4.13
N ALA A 92 9.94 -9.78 -3.59
CA ALA A 92 10.99 -9.08 -4.34
C ALA A 92 11.61 -9.93 -5.47
N GLU A 93 11.83 -11.24 -5.24
CA GLU A 93 12.32 -12.16 -6.28
C GLU A 93 11.28 -12.37 -7.39
N GLN A 94 10.00 -12.38 -7.07
CA GLN A 94 8.91 -12.43 -8.04
C GLN A 94 8.82 -11.14 -8.86
N ALA A 95 8.85 -9.98 -8.21
CA ALA A 95 8.88 -8.67 -8.87
C ALA A 95 10.08 -8.56 -9.82
N HIS A 96 11.28 -8.91 -9.34
CA HIS A 96 12.48 -8.94 -10.18
C HIS A 96 12.33 -9.90 -11.40
N THR A 97 11.66 -11.06 -11.22
CA THR A 97 11.40 -12.00 -12.32
C THR A 97 10.40 -11.45 -13.33
N LEU A 98 9.40 -10.68 -12.86
CA LEU A 98 8.44 -9.94 -13.70
C LEU A 98 9.07 -8.74 -14.41
N GLY A 99 10.26 -8.30 -14.01
CA GLY A 99 10.87 -7.06 -14.52
C GLY A 99 10.25 -5.80 -13.93
N VAL A 100 9.58 -5.88 -12.78
CA VAL A 100 9.04 -4.73 -12.06
C VAL A 100 9.94 -4.37 -10.87
N ASP A 101 10.05 -3.09 -10.59
CA ASP A 101 10.95 -2.54 -9.57
C ASP A 101 10.22 -2.13 -8.27
N THR A 102 8.91 -2.33 -8.19
CA THR A 102 8.09 -1.91 -7.06
C THR A 102 7.28 -3.07 -6.52
N VAL A 103 7.38 -3.28 -5.19
CA VAL A 103 6.56 -4.24 -4.45
C VAL A 103 5.73 -3.49 -3.43
N CYS A 104 4.39 -3.56 -3.55
CA CYS A 104 3.49 -3.04 -2.54
C CYS A 104 3.53 -3.94 -1.29
N ALA A 105 3.68 -3.31 -0.13
CA ALA A 105 3.77 -3.98 1.16
C ALA A 105 2.65 -3.51 2.10
N ALA A 106 1.85 -4.46 2.56
CA ALA A 106 0.75 -4.21 3.47
C ALA A 106 1.19 -4.17 4.95
N ALA A 107 0.42 -3.45 5.78
CA ALA A 107 0.55 -3.48 7.22
C ALA A 107 -0.22 -4.68 7.81
N ALA A 108 0.33 -5.87 7.71
CA ALA A 108 -0.24 -7.03 8.40
C ALA A 108 -0.04 -6.87 9.90
N GLY A 109 -1.11 -6.61 10.66
CA GLY A 109 -0.99 -6.43 12.10
C GLY A 109 -2.15 -5.64 12.72
N PRO A 110 -2.07 -5.37 14.03
CA PRO A 110 -3.12 -4.61 14.70
C PRO A 110 -3.16 -3.16 14.19
N LYS A 111 -4.36 -2.64 14.07
CA LYS A 111 -4.58 -1.22 13.83
C LYS A 111 -4.00 -0.38 14.96
N ARG A 112 -3.73 0.90 14.69
CA ARG A 112 -3.06 1.78 15.64
C ARG A 112 -3.73 1.84 17.02
N TRP A 113 -5.06 1.83 17.07
CA TRP A 113 -5.86 1.90 18.29
C TRP A 113 -6.16 0.55 18.95
N GLU A 114 -5.85 -0.54 18.27
CA GLU A 114 -6.08 -1.87 18.83
C GLU A 114 -5.04 -2.21 19.88
N LYS A 115 -5.50 -2.89 20.93
CA LYS A 115 -4.61 -3.47 21.94
C LYS A 115 -3.83 -4.60 21.27
N GLY A 116 -2.59 -4.31 20.94
CA GLY A 116 -1.65 -5.28 20.38
C GLY A 116 -0.45 -5.49 21.28
N PRO A 117 0.48 -6.37 20.91
CA PRO A 117 1.73 -6.53 21.62
C PRO A 117 2.57 -5.26 21.47
N GLY A 118 2.93 -4.68 22.60
CA GLY A 118 3.74 -3.47 22.66
C GLY A 118 3.00 -2.19 22.29
N THR A 119 3.68 -1.08 22.50
CA THR A 119 3.23 0.25 22.11
C THR A 119 3.38 0.47 20.58
N ALA A 120 2.75 1.51 20.05
CA ALA A 120 2.96 1.90 18.65
C ALA A 120 4.45 2.13 18.33
N ASP A 121 5.18 2.76 19.25
CA ASP A 121 6.62 2.99 19.14
C ASP A 121 7.45 1.69 19.11
N GLU A 122 7.09 0.68 19.89
CA GLU A 122 7.76 -0.61 19.85
C GLU A 122 7.50 -1.32 18.54
N ARG A 123 6.26 -1.28 18.04
CA ARG A 123 5.92 -1.81 16.71
C ARG A 123 6.72 -1.12 15.62
N LEU A 124 6.83 0.21 15.68
CA LEU A 124 7.61 1.00 14.72
C LEU A 124 9.10 0.62 14.71
N ARG A 125 9.72 0.46 15.91
CA ARG A 125 11.12 0.03 16.02
C ARG A 125 11.35 -1.37 15.48
N LEU A 126 10.42 -2.30 15.71
CA LEU A 126 10.52 -3.66 15.18
C LEU A 126 10.39 -3.67 13.65
N SER A 127 9.45 -2.88 13.10
CA SER A 127 9.33 -2.69 11.65
C SER A 127 10.62 -2.12 11.05
N ALA A 128 11.16 -1.04 11.64
CA ALA A 128 12.41 -0.44 11.17
C ALA A 128 13.58 -1.44 11.17
N ARG A 129 13.70 -2.24 12.22
CA ARG A 129 14.74 -3.28 12.28
C ARG A 129 14.61 -4.29 11.15
N SER A 130 13.41 -4.85 10.96
CA SER A 130 13.16 -5.84 9.91
C SER A 130 13.39 -5.27 8.52
N LEU A 131 12.95 -4.03 8.25
CA LEU A 131 13.13 -3.37 6.96
C LEU A 131 14.60 -3.04 6.67
N ARG A 132 15.38 -2.62 7.67
CA ARG A 132 16.82 -2.40 7.50
C ARG A 132 17.57 -3.69 7.12
N GLU A 133 17.19 -4.82 7.70
CA GLU A 133 17.78 -6.12 7.40
C GLU A 133 17.49 -6.57 5.96
N LEU A 134 16.39 -6.09 5.35
CA LEU A 134 16.03 -6.35 3.94
C LEU A 134 16.80 -5.44 2.94
N GLY A 135 17.29 -4.30 3.38
CA GLY A 135 17.87 -3.28 2.49
C GLY A 135 18.93 -3.77 1.52
N PRO A 136 19.94 -4.56 1.93
CA PRO A 136 20.94 -5.11 0.99
C PRO A 136 20.30 -5.94 -0.13
N MET A 137 19.39 -6.84 0.22
CA MET A 137 18.71 -7.73 -0.75
C MET A 137 17.83 -6.93 -1.72
N LEU A 138 17.07 -5.95 -1.23
CA LEU A 138 16.22 -5.12 -2.07
C LEU A 138 17.04 -4.29 -3.08
N ARG A 139 18.19 -3.75 -2.64
CA ARG A 139 19.11 -3.04 -3.54
C ARG A 139 19.74 -3.97 -4.58
N ASP A 140 20.14 -5.17 -4.19
CA ASP A 140 20.74 -6.16 -5.11
C ASP A 140 19.75 -6.60 -6.19
N LEU A 141 18.46 -6.69 -5.87
CA LEU A 141 17.39 -7.02 -6.81
C LEU A 141 16.88 -5.79 -7.60
N GLY A 142 17.26 -4.58 -7.21
CA GLY A 142 16.74 -3.35 -7.81
C GLY A 142 15.26 -3.12 -7.51
N VAL A 143 14.77 -3.54 -6.33
CA VAL A 143 13.36 -3.48 -5.94
C VAL A 143 13.16 -2.50 -4.80
N THR A 144 12.16 -1.63 -4.95
CA THR A 144 11.66 -0.75 -3.91
C THR A 144 10.46 -1.40 -3.21
N LEU A 145 10.52 -1.51 -1.88
CA LEU A 145 9.38 -1.93 -1.07
C LEU A 145 8.53 -0.69 -0.74
N ALA A 146 7.36 -0.61 -1.34
CA ALA A 146 6.41 0.49 -1.19
C ALA A 146 5.45 0.21 -0.02
N LEU A 147 5.64 0.90 1.10
CA LEU A 147 4.81 0.72 2.30
C LEU A 147 3.46 1.40 2.09
N GLU A 148 2.40 0.62 2.11
CA GLU A 148 1.06 1.15 1.95
C GLU A 148 0.64 1.96 3.18
N THR A 149 0.06 3.15 2.95
CA THR A 149 -0.58 3.93 4.02
C THR A 149 -1.81 3.18 4.51
N GLN A 150 -1.75 2.67 5.74
CA GLN A 150 -2.81 1.85 6.35
C GLN A 150 -3.01 2.19 7.84
N SER A 151 -4.08 1.63 8.43
CA SER A 151 -4.51 1.91 9.81
C SER A 151 -3.48 1.61 10.92
N ALA A 152 -2.37 0.92 10.62
CA ALA A 152 -1.36 0.57 11.61
C ALA A 152 -0.48 1.75 12.02
N PHE A 153 -0.18 2.65 11.09
CA PHE A 153 0.70 3.80 11.26
C PHE A 153 0.11 5.04 10.59
N THR A 154 0.32 6.20 11.21
CA THR A 154 0.09 7.50 10.57
C THR A 154 1.18 7.78 9.54
N THR A 155 0.96 8.78 8.69
CA THR A 155 2.04 9.24 7.78
C THR A 155 3.23 9.83 8.55
N PHE A 156 3.02 10.40 9.74
CA PHE A 156 4.11 10.81 10.65
C PHE A 156 4.95 9.62 11.11
N ASP A 157 4.30 8.50 11.46
CA ASP A 157 5.02 7.28 11.84
C ASP A 157 5.82 6.70 10.67
N LEU A 158 5.26 6.71 9.46
CA LEU A 158 5.97 6.22 8.27
C LEU A 158 7.22 7.05 7.99
N LEU A 159 7.18 8.37 8.13
CA LEU A 159 8.37 9.21 8.02
C LEU A 159 9.40 8.91 9.12
N ARG A 160 8.96 8.73 10.38
CA ARG A 160 9.83 8.27 11.48
C ARG A 160 10.43 6.90 11.19
N LEU A 161 9.67 6.00 10.58
CA LEU A 161 10.14 4.67 10.17
C LEU A 161 11.29 4.77 9.16
N PHE A 162 11.16 5.64 8.16
CA PHE A 162 12.22 5.89 7.17
C PHE A 162 13.47 6.52 7.82
N GLU A 163 13.31 7.46 8.73
CA GLU A 163 14.42 8.01 9.53
C GLU A 163 15.12 6.91 10.33
N MET A 164 14.37 6.03 11.00
CA MET A 164 14.93 4.89 11.73
C MET A 164 15.64 3.89 10.80
N CYS A 165 15.22 3.78 9.55
CA CYS A 165 15.87 2.93 8.54
C CYS A 165 17.12 3.58 7.95
N ASP A 166 17.36 4.87 8.17
CA ASP A 166 18.45 5.65 7.55
C ASP A 166 18.39 5.58 6.02
N VAL A 167 17.19 5.76 5.45
CA VAL A 167 16.92 5.75 4.00
C VAL A 167 16.48 7.12 3.52
N ARG A 168 16.63 7.36 2.22
CA ARG A 168 16.18 8.56 1.52
C ARG A 168 15.16 8.21 0.44
N PRO A 169 14.33 9.16 -0.01
CA PRO A 169 13.47 8.96 -1.16
C PRO A 169 14.23 8.44 -2.37
N GLY A 170 13.66 7.45 -3.07
CA GLY A 170 14.28 6.82 -4.24
C GLY A 170 15.29 5.70 -3.93
N GLU A 171 15.48 5.34 -2.64
CA GLU A 171 16.24 4.14 -2.28
C GLU A 171 15.34 2.89 -2.30
N TYR A 172 15.59 1.92 -1.40
CA TYR A 172 14.88 0.64 -1.38
C TYR A 172 13.54 0.65 -0.63
N LEU A 173 13.15 1.77 -0.01
CA LEU A 173 11.85 1.97 0.60
C LEU A 173 11.13 3.16 -0.03
N GLY A 174 9.81 3.02 -0.18
CA GLY A 174 8.93 4.06 -0.66
C GLY A 174 7.53 3.93 -0.04
N ILE A 175 6.59 4.70 -0.55
CA ILE A 175 5.19 4.70 -0.15
C ILE A 175 4.31 4.21 -1.31
N CYS A 176 3.43 3.26 -1.03
CA CYS A 176 2.19 3.06 -1.77
C CYS A 176 1.13 3.95 -1.11
N LEU A 177 0.76 5.03 -1.78
CA LEU A 177 -0.22 5.97 -1.23
C LEU A 177 -1.63 5.45 -1.51
N ASP A 178 -2.28 4.90 -0.49
CA ASP A 178 -3.72 4.72 -0.49
C ASP A 178 -4.36 6.05 -0.08
N THR A 179 -5.19 6.60 -0.96
CA THR A 179 -5.74 7.94 -0.80
C THR A 179 -6.85 8.02 0.25
N MET A 180 -7.48 6.91 0.62
CA MET A 180 -8.59 6.85 1.59
C MET A 180 -8.12 6.48 3.00
N ASN A 181 -7.08 5.64 3.12
CA ASN A 181 -6.73 5.02 4.40
C ASN A 181 -6.32 6.03 5.49
N ALA A 182 -5.87 7.24 5.11
CA ALA A 182 -5.60 8.33 6.02
C ALA A 182 -6.83 8.71 6.90
N LEU A 183 -8.05 8.52 6.39
CA LEU A 183 -9.28 8.72 7.18
C LEU A 183 -9.31 7.84 8.42
N THR A 184 -8.77 6.62 8.34
CA THR A 184 -8.75 5.68 9.48
C THR A 184 -7.75 6.07 10.55
N THR A 185 -6.76 6.87 10.20
CA THR A 185 -5.74 7.41 11.13
C THR A 185 -6.01 8.85 11.55
N LEU A 186 -7.22 9.36 11.27
CA LEU A 186 -7.65 10.75 11.58
C LEU A 186 -6.82 11.84 10.89
N GLU A 187 -6.18 11.52 9.79
CA GLU A 187 -5.44 12.47 8.98
C GLU A 187 -6.31 12.97 7.83
N ASP A 188 -6.17 14.24 7.48
CA ASP A 188 -6.72 14.74 6.22
C ASP A 188 -5.95 14.07 5.06
N PRO A 189 -6.63 13.39 4.11
CA PRO A 189 -5.96 12.64 3.05
C PRO A 189 -5.06 13.51 2.15
N ALA A 190 -5.45 14.74 1.85
CA ALA A 190 -4.67 15.62 0.99
C ALA A 190 -3.42 16.17 1.71
N GLU A 191 -3.51 16.43 3.02
CA GLU A 191 -2.38 16.81 3.84
C GLU A 191 -1.43 15.63 4.07
N ALA A 192 -1.97 14.44 4.33
CA ALA A 192 -1.22 13.19 4.46
C ALA A 192 -0.43 12.89 3.19
N ALA A 193 -1.08 12.98 2.01
CA ALA A 193 -0.43 12.81 0.71
C ALA A 193 0.70 13.83 0.52
N GLY A 194 0.47 15.12 0.86
CA GLY A 194 1.50 16.15 0.76
C GLY A 194 2.72 15.88 1.66
N ARG A 195 2.48 15.34 2.85
CA ARG A 195 3.53 15.03 3.82
C ARG A 195 4.47 13.95 3.34
N VAL A 196 3.95 12.90 2.72
CA VAL A 196 4.75 11.75 2.26
C VAL A 196 5.13 11.84 0.78
N LEU A 197 4.74 12.89 0.08
CA LEU A 197 4.89 13.03 -1.37
C LEU A 197 6.25 12.62 -1.93
N PRO A 198 7.41 13.03 -1.34
CA PRO A 198 8.73 12.64 -1.86
C PRO A 198 9.02 11.13 -1.83
N TRP A 199 8.24 10.37 -1.07
CA TRP A 199 8.40 8.93 -0.88
C TRP A 199 7.45 8.11 -1.74
N VAL A 200 6.45 8.74 -2.38
CA VAL A 200 5.42 8.01 -3.14
C VAL A 200 6.03 7.44 -4.41
N VAL A 201 5.91 6.13 -4.59
CA VAL A 201 6.39 5.39 -5.76
C VAL A 201 5.26 4.64 -6.49
N THR A 202 4.15 4.38 -5.82
CA THR A 202 2.92 3.82 -6.39
C THR A 202 1.72 4.26 -5.58
N THR A 203 0.49 3.97 -6.05
CA THR A 203 -0.74 4.41 -5.40
C THR A 203 -1.80 3.32 -5.39
N HIS A 204 -2.69 3.41 -4.39
CA HIS A 204 -4.06 2.90 -4.43
C HIS A 204 -5.00 4.10 -4.45
N ILE A 205 -5.61 4.37 -5.58
CA ILE A 205 -6.56 5.46 -5.73
C ILE A 205 -7.92 4.96 -5.25
N ASN A 206 -8.28 5.39 -4.07
CA ASN A 206 -9.51 5.09 -3.38
C ASN A 206 -10.24 6.36 -3.03
N ASP A 207 -11.56 6.35 -3.06
CA ASP A 207 -12.40 7.35 -2.40
C ASP A 207 -13.20 6.68 -1.29
N GLY A 208 -13.59 7.45 -0.30
CA GLY A 208 -14.26 6.91 0.86
C GLY A 208 -15.38 7.80 1.35
N ALA A 209 -16.29 7.19 2.08
CA ALA A 209 -17.31 7.87 2.85
C ALA A 209 -17.15 7.52 4.32
N THR A 210 -17.65 8.41 5.17
CA THR A 210 -17.60 8.26 6.62
C THR A 210 -18.99 8.41 7.21
N LEU A 211 -19.42 7.44 7.99
CA LEU A 211 -20.67 7.49 8.75
C LEU A 211 -20.39 7.55 10.25
N LEU A 212 -21.13 8.40 10.95
CA LEU A 212 -21.09 8.46 12.40
C LEU A 212 -21.68 7.18 12.99
N ALA A 213 -20.97 6.59 13.96
CA ALA A 213 -21.37 5.43 14.73
C ALA A 213 -21.40 5.76 16.23
N GLU A 214 -21.91 4.85 17.05
CA GLU A 214 -22.05 5.06 18.50
C GLU A 214 -20.70 5.33 19.17
N ASP A 215 -19.66 4.55 18.78
CA ASP A 215 -18.33 4.62 19.39
C ASP A 215 -17.32 5.47 18.59
N GLY A 216 -17.77 6.10 17.50
CA GLY A 216 -16.88 6.85 16.61
C GLY A 216 -17.44 6.96 15.21
N PHE A 217 -16.77 6.37 14.22
CA PHE A 217 -17.23 6.37 12.84
C PHE A 217 -16.82 5.10 12.10
N VAL A 218 -17.46 4.87 10.95
CA VAL A 218 -17.10 3.81 10.01
C VAL A 218 -16.71 4.48 8.70
N THR A 219 -15.52 4.14 8.19
CA THR A 219 -15.11 4.49 6.83
C THR A 219 -15.37 3.31 5.91
N PHE A 220 -15.78 3.57 4.68
CA PHE A 220 -16.00 2.55 3.65
C PHE A 220 -15.74 3.16 2.27
N ALA A 221 -15.43 2.31 1.29
CA ALA A 221 -15.17 2.73 -0.07
C ALA A 221 -16.40 3.42 -0.69
N ALA A 222 -16.15 4.46 -1.48
CA ALA A 222 -17.12 5.16 -2.30
C ALA A 222 -16.60 5.20 -3.74
N GLU A 223 -17.50 5.30 -4.70
CA GLU A 223 -17.11 5.52 -6.09
C GLU A 223 -16.20 6.76 -6.19
N ALA A 224 -15.10 6.66 -6.91
CA ALA A 224 -14.12 7.73 -7.04
C ALA A 224 -14.75 9.06 -7.50
N GLY A 225 -14.54 10.11 -6.72
CA GLY A 225 -15.12 11.44 -6.93
C GLY A 225 -16.50 11.64 -6.29
N THR A 226 -17.05 10.65 -5.58
CA THR A 226 -18.34 10.78 -4.87
C THR A 226 -18.20 10.76 -3.35
N GLY A 227 -17.00 10.44 -2.85
CA GLY A 227 -16.69 10.36 -1.44
C GLY A 227 -16.25 11.70 -0.83
N VAL A 228 -15.47 11.61 0.24
CA VAL A 228 -14.98 12.77 1.00
C VAL A 228 -13.50 13.07 0.76
N VAL A 229 -12.82 12.24 -0.05
CA VAL A 229 -11.39 12.42 -0.35
C VAL A 229 -11.22 13.46 -1.45
N ASP A 230 -10.40 14.47 -1.20
CA ASP A 230 -10.05 15.47 -2.24
C ASP A 230 -9.03 14.88 -3.23
N LEU A 231 -9.52 13.97 -4.09
CA LEU A 231 -8.70 13.31 -5.12
C LEU A 231 -8.08 14.31 -6.10
N GLU A 232 -8.76 15.42 -6.41
CA GLU A 232 -8.22 16.43 -7.33
C GLU A 232 -6.94 17.05 -6.76
N THR A 233 -6.97 17.47 -5.49
CA THR A 233 -5.79 18.00 -4.81
C THR A 233 -4.68 16.96 -4.70
N ILE A 234 -4.99 15.70 -4.37
CA ILE A 234 -4.00 14.63 -4.25
C ILE A 234 -3.34 14.35 -5.60
N ILE A 235 -4.12 14.15 -6.66
CA ILE A 235 -3.62 13.92 -8.03
C ILE A 235 -2.79 15.11 -8.50
N GLY A 236 -3.24 16.34 -8.18
CA GLY A 236 -2.46 17.55 -8.45
C GLY A 236 -1.08 17.54 -7.79
N LYS A 237 -1.00 17.13 -6.52
CA LYS A 237 0.29 16.95 -5.79
C LYS A 237 1.15 15.86 -6.43
N LEU A 238 0.58 14.69 -6.74
CA LEU A 238 1.28 13.59 -7.42
C LEU A 238 1.86 14.04 -8.78
N GLY A 239 1.15 14.89 -9.51
CA GLY A 239 1.60 15.47 -10.77
C GLY A 239 2.83 16.37 -10.67
N THR A 240 3.27 16.75 -9.46
CA THR A 240 4.49 17.54 -9.23
C THR A 240 5.74 16.67 -9.07
N LEU A 241 5.59 15.34 -8.94
CA LEU A 241 6.72 14.42 -8.83
C LEU A 241 7.60 14.46 -10.10
N ASP A 242 8.89 14.29 -9.92
CA ASP A 242 9.88 14.28 -10.99
C ASP A 242 10.04 12.90 -11.66
N HIS A 243 9.42 11.87 -11.10
CA HIS A 243 9.34 10.51 -11.64
C HIS A 243 7.90 10.16 -12.08
N GLY A 244 7.78 9.14 -12.92
CA GLY A 244 6.47 8.60 -13.33
C GLY A 244 5.83 7.83 -12.18
N ILE A 245 4.51 7.88 -12.10
CA ILE A 245 3.74 7.13 -11.11
C ILE A 245 2.50 6.56 -11.77
N ASN A 246 2.10 5.35 -11.37
CA ASN A 246 0.86 4.75 -11.81
C ASN A 246 -0.27 5.09 -10.82
N LEU A 247 -1.46 5.32 -11.36
CA LEU A 247 -2.68 5.49 -10.59
C LEU A 247 -3.47 4.18 -10.66
N SER A 248 -3.26 3.29 -9.70
CA SER A 248 -3.98 2.02 -9.62
C SER A 248 -5.28 2.23 -8.83
N LEU A 249 -6.43 2.15 -9.51
CA LEU A 249 -7.73 2.24 -8.86
C LEU A 249 -7.95 1.01 -7.99
N GLU A 250 -8.24 1.23 -6.72
CA GLU A 250 -8.61 0.19 -5.77
C GLU A 250 -9.99 0.48 -5.19
N ASP A 251 -10.95 -0.39 -5.46
CA ASP A 251 -12.28 -0.35 -4.86
C ASP A 251 -12.67 -1.75 -4.43
N HIS A 252 -12.67 -2.00 -3.15
CA HIS A 252 -13.08 -3.28 -2.61
C HIS A 252 -14.08 -3.08 -1.47
N ALA A 253 -15.05 -3.99 -1.40
CA ALA A 253 -16.06 -3.95 -0.35
C ALA A 253 -15.44 -4.12 1.03
N GLY A 254 -15.92 -3.33 1.98
CA GLY A 254 -15.52 -3.40 3.37
C GLY A 254 -15.59 -2.05 4.05
N GLY A 255 -15.63 -2.08 5.37
CA GLY A 255 -15.60 -0.88 6.19
C GLY A 255 -14.65 -1.05 7.37
N VAL A 256 -14.04 0.04 7.77
CA VAL A 256 -13.19 0.09 8.97
C VAL A 256 -13.92 0.89 10.04
N SER A 257 -14.24 0.22 11.15
CA SER A 257 -14.76 0.89 12.34
C SER A 257 -13.61 1.53 13.12
N VAL A 258 -13.71 2.84 13.34
CA VAL A 258 -12.73 3.64 14.08
C VAL A 258 -13.40 4.12 15.37
N PRO A 259 -13.03 3.59 16.54
CA PRO A 259 -13.66 3.88 17.81
C PRO A 259 -13.17 5.22 18.41
N ALA A 260 -13.34 6.31 17.65
CA ALA A 260 -12.77 7.61 17.97
C ALA A 260 -13.28 8.22 19.30
N PHE A 261 -14.45 7.78 19.79
CA PHE A 261 -15.04 8.25 21.05
C PHE A 261 -14.69 7.35 22.23
N ALA A 262 -13.98 6.24 22.00
CA ALA A 262 -13.57 5.36 23.09
C ALA A 262 -12.57 6.04 24.02
N PRO A 263 -12.69 5.85 25.35
CA PRO A 263 -11.72 6.37 26.31
C PRO A 263 -10.29 5.91 25.98
N GLY A 264 -9.38 6.88 25.88
CA GLY A 264 -7.97 6.62 25.57
C GLY A 264 -7.64 6.49 24.09
N PHE A 265 -8.61 6.52 23.17
CA PHE A 265 -8.35 6.54 21.74
C PHE A 265 -7.41 7.70 21.30
N PRO A 266 -7.57 8.96 21.77
CA PRO A 266 -6.66 10.04 21.40
C PRO A 266 -5.19 9.79 21.76
N ALA A 267 -4.93 9.01 22.80
CA ALA A 267 -3.57 8.66 23.19
C ALA A 267 -2.84 7.77 22.15
N ALA A 268 -3.57 7.15 21.24
CA ALA A 268 -2.98 6.42 20.12
C ALA A 268 -2.45 7.35 19.02
N PHE A 269 -2.80 8.62 19.04
CA PHE A 269 -2.51 9.61 17.99
C PHE A 269 -1.88 10.89 18.57
N PRO A 270 -0.70 10.80 19.22
CA PRO A 270 -0.07 11.96 19.86
C PRO A 270 0.35 13.06 18.87
N ASP A 271 0.57 12.72 17.61
CA ASP A 271 0.99 13.66 16.58
C ASP A 271 -0.19 14.48 16.00
N LEU A 272 -1.42 14.12 16.36
CA LEU A 272 -2.66 14.80 15.92
C LEU A 272 -3.30 15.64 17.05
N ALA A 273 -2.69 15.71 18.22
CA ALA A 273 -3.19 16.40 19.40
C ALA A 273 -2.78 17.88 19.47
#